data_a1eb050d274d91f204b0e0ad406dd316
#
_entry.id   a1eb050d274d91f204b0e0ad406dd316
#
_cell.length_a   1.000
_cell.length_b   1.000
_cell.length_c   1.000
_cell.angle_alpha   90.00
_cell.angle_beta   90.00
_cell.angle_gamma   90.00
#
_symmetry.space_group_name_H-M   'P 1'
#
loop_
_entity.id
_entity.type
_entity.pdbx_description
1 polymer ?
#
loop_
_entity_poly.entity_id
_entity_poly.type
_entity_poly.pdbx_seq_one_letter_code
_entity_poly.pdbx_strand_id
1 'polypeptide(L)'
;MSKRARPTDEGPATPEAALDAEELERNFAKIQAQRKALPVWEARSAFLRAFAGTDTLILTGETGCGKTTQIPQFLLGAGYGASGDIGVTQPRRVAAMSVARRVAAEMGEEVGESCGYVVRFDERVSAKTRLRYMTDGMLLREALDVPNLSRYSVI
;
A
#
# COMPACT_ATOMS: atom_id res chain seq x y z
N MET A 1 -30.49 -0.91 38.21
CA MET A 1 -29.11 -0.77 38.73
C MET A 1 -28.18 -0.55 37.53
N SER A 2 -27.82 0.70 37.29
CA SER A 2 -27.04 1.13 36.13
C SER A 2 -25.54 1.06 36.49
N LYS A 3 -24.75 0.18 35.79
CA LYS A 3 -23.29 0.15 35.92
C LYS A 3 -22.71 1.25 35.03
N ARG A 4 -22.25 2.34 35.62
CA ARG A 4 -21.40 3.35 34.97
C ARG A 4 -20.06 2.70 34.61
N ALA A 5 -19.72 2.71 33.30
CA ALA A 5 -18.38 2.43 32.83
C ALA A 5 -17.42 3.51 33.36
N ARG A 6 -16.29 3.10 33.92
CA ARG A 6 -15.20 4.01 34.32
C ARG A 6 -14.47 4.48 33.05
N PRO A 7 -14.10 5.76 32.95
CA PRO A 7 -13.18 6.21 31.92
C PRO A 7 -11.81 5.56 32.16
N THR A 8 -11.19 5.02 31.13
CA THR A 8 -9.78 4.57 31.13
C THR A 8 -8.91 5.81 31.22
N ASP A 9 -8.29 5.97 32.38
CA ASP A 9 -7.29 6.99 32.68
C ASP A 9 -6.00 6.60 31.90
N GLU A 10 -5.80 7.16 30.69
CA GLU A 10 -4.54 7.12 30.00
C GLU A 10 -3.59 8.08 30.75
N GLY A 11 -2.79 7.53 31.64
CA GLY A 11 -1.75 8.27 32.35
C GLY A 11 -0.78 8.93 31.37
N PRO A 12 -0.04 9.98 31.78
CA PRO A 12 0.89 10.69 30.91
C PRO A 12 1.94 9.71 30.37
N ALA A 13 2.20 9.77 29.05
CA ALA A 13 3.19 8.94 28.37
C ALA A 13 4.53 9.04 29.09
N THR A 14 5.18 7.90 29.30
CA THR A 14 6.51 7.88 29.92
C THR A 14 7.52 8.61 29.02
N PRO A 15 8.58 9.24 29.56
CA PRO A 15 9.60 9.92 28.77
C PRO A 15 10.22 9.03 27.68
N GLU A 16 10.32 7.73 27.93
CA GLU A 16 10.83 6.74 26.99
C GLU A 16 9.87 6.53 25.80
N ALA A 17 8.57 6.41 26.06
CA ALA A 17 7.56 6.32 25.00
C ALA A 17 7.47 7.60 24.15
N ALA A 18 7.76 8.77 24.74
CA ALA A 18 7.81 10.03 24.00
C ALA A 18 9.04 10.12 23.09
N LEU A 19 10.20 9.63 23.52
CA LEU A 19 11.43 9.54 22.71
C LEU A 19 11.26 8.57 21.54
N ASP A 20 10.62 7.42 21.77
CA ASP A 20 10.32 6.45 20.72
C ASP A 20 9.34 7.03 19.68
N ALA A 21 8.34 7.80 20.12
CA ALA A 21 7.40 8.46 19.22
C ALA A 21 8.07 9.52 18.36
N GLU A 22 8.93 10.37 18.93
CA GLU A 22 9.68 11.38 18.17
C GLU A 22 10.67 10.76 17.15
N GLU A 23 11.27 9.64 17.48
CA GLU A 23 12.13 8.90 16.55
C GLU A 23 11.33 8.31 15.40
N LEU A 24 10.16 7.76 15.69
CA LEU A 24 9.24 7.22 14.69
C LEU A 24 8.77 8.33 13.71
N GLU A 25 8.38 9.48 14.24
CA GLU A 25 7.98 10.64 13.41
C GLU A 25 9.12 11.14 12.54
N ARG A 26 10.34 11.25 13.07
CA ARG A 26 11.53 11.64 12.30
C ARG A 26 11.82 10.66 11.18
N ASN A 27 11.72 9.36 11.45
CA ASN A 27 11.92 8.31 10.46
C ASN A 27 10.85 8.37 9.37
N PHE A 28 9.59 8.56 9.74
CA PHE A 28 8.49 8.72 8.80
C PHE A 28 8.66 9.97 7.92
N ALA A 29 9.01 11.11 8.51
CA ALA A 29 9.28 12.35 7.76
C ALA A 29 10.42 12.17 6.74
N LYS A 30 11.49 11.46 7.12
CA LYS A 30 12.59 11.11 6.22
C LYS A 30 12.13 10.22 5.06
N ILE A 31 11.32 9.21 5.34
CA ILE A 31 10.72 8.33 4.32
C ILE A 31 9.87 9.16 3.35
N GLN A 32 9.03 10.07 3.85
CA GLN A 32 8.18 10.94 3.01
C GLN A 32 9.01 11.89 2.13
N ALA A 33 10.12 12.43 2.64
CA ALA A 33 11.02 13.27 1.85
C ALA A 33 11.68 12.48 0.71
N GLN A 34 12.19 11.27 1.00
CA GLN A 34 12.77 10.37 -0.01
C GLN A 34 11.74 9.99 -1.09
N ARG A 35 10.52 9.70 -0.69
CA ARG A 35 9.41 9.35 -1.56
C ARG A 35 9.06 10.46 -2.55
N LYS A 36 8.98 11.72 -2.05
CA LYS A 36 8.69 12.90 -2.88
C LYS A 36 9.84 13.28 -3.83
N ALA A 37 11.06 12.85 -3.52
CA ALA A 37 12.23 13.06 -4.37
C ALA A 37 12.35 12.04 -5.52
N LEU A 38 11.50 11.01 -5.57
CA LEU A 38 11.50 10.03 -6.66
C LEU A 38 11.03 10.68 -7.98
N PRO A 39 11.69 10.40 -9.13
CA PRO A 39 11.32 10.99 -10.41
C PRO A 39 9.84 10.81 -10.82
N VAL A 40 9.23 9.68 -10.46
CA VAL A 40 7.82 9.41 -10.76
C VAL A 40 6.85 10.36 -10.04
N TRP A 41 7.29 11.02 -8.98
CA TRP A 41 6.44 11.94 -8.21
C TRP A 41 6.04 13.18 -9.02
N GLU A 42 6.93 13.72 -9.81
CA GLU A 42 6.65 14.85 -10.71
C GLU A 42 5.59 14.50 -11.75
N ALA A 43 5.61 13.25 -12.23
CA ALA A 43 4.65 12.75 -13.21
C ALA A 43 3.26 12.40 -12.63
N ARG A 44 3.06 12.45 -11.30
CA ARG A 44 1.83 12.01 -10.63
C ARG A 44 0.56 12.57 -11.25
N SER A 45 0.47 13.88 -11.46
CA SER A 45 -0.73 14.53 -11.99
C SER A 45 -0.99 14.17 -13.46
N ALA A 46 0.06 14.07 -14.26
CA ALA A 46 -0.04 13.64 -15.66
C ALA A 46 -0.49 12.18 -15.76
N PHE A 47 0.08 11.31 -14.93
CA PHE A 47 -0.29 9.91 -14.82
C PHE A 47 -1.79 9.75 -14.47
N LEU A 48 -2.27 10.40 -13.41
CA LEU A 48 -3.66 10.27 -12.96
C LEU A 48 -4.66 10.78 -14.02
N ARG A 49 -4.33 11.87 -14.72
CA ARG A 49 -5.17 12.35 -15.84
C ARG A 49 -5.22 11.34 -17.00
N ALA A 50 -4.08 10.78 -17.37
CA ALA A 50 -4.03 9.79 -18.46
C ALA A 50 -4.76 8.50 -18.05
N PHE A 51 -4.59 8.04 -16.81
CA PHE A 51 -5.22 6.84 -16.31
C PHE A 51 -6.75 6.93 -16.24
N ALA A 52 -7.29 8.08 -15.83
CA ALA A 52 -8.75 8.28 -15.73
C ALA A 52 -9.51 8.17 -17.07
N GLY A 53 -8.83 8.28 -18.19
CA GLY A 53 -9.44 8.23 -19.53
C GLY A 53 -9.23 6.93 -20.29
N THR A 54 -8.63 5.90 -19.66
CA THR A 54 -8.24 4.66 -20.37
C THR A 54 -8.48 3.41 -19.52
N ASP A 55 -8.83 2.31 -20.19
CA ASP A 55 -8.93 0.99 -19.55
C ASP A 55 -7.53 0.35 -19.34
N THR A 56 -6.56 0.76 -20.14
CA THR A 56 -5.19 0.25 -20.09
C THR A 56 -4.20 1.38 -20.35
N LEU A 57 -3.21 1.51 -19.47
CA LEU A 57 -2.15 2.49 -19.59
C LEU A 57 -0.77 1.81 -19.51
N ILE A 58 0.08 2.06 -20.52
CA ILE A 58 1.48 1.62 -20.51
C ILE A 58 2.35 2.76 -19.99
N LEU A 59 2.99 2.54 -18.84
CA LEU A 59 3.90 3.49 -18.22
C LEU A 59 5.34 3.00 -18.35
N THR A 60 6.17 3.76 -19.05
CA THR A 60 7.60 3.51 -19.18
C THR A 60 8.42 4.46 -18.32
N GLY A 61 9.59 4.02 -17.90
CA GLY A 61 10.51 4.83 -17.10
C GLY A 61 11.67 3.99 -16.58
N GLU A 62 12.73 4.65 -16.16
CA GLU A 62 13.95 4.00 -15.68
C GLU A 62 13.72 3.12 -14.45
N THR A 63 14.60 2.14 -14.26
CA THR A 63 14.62 1.33 -13.03
C THR A 63 14.97 2.22 -11.84
N GLY A 64 14.24 2.04 -10.74
CA GLY A 64 14.46 2.84 -9.53
C GLY A 64 13.73 4.19 -9.48
N CYS A 65 13.06 4.64 -10.56
CA CYS A 65 12.32 5.91 -10.54
C CYS A 65 11.05 5.90 -9.66
N GLY A 66 10.71 4.76 -9.04
CA GLY A 66 9.62 4.64 -8.08
C GLY A 66 8.29 4.10 -8.62
N LYS A 67 8.21 3.62 -9.86
CA LYS A 67 6.95 3.09 -10.45
C LYS A 67 6.25 2.09 -9.55
N THR A 68 6.94 1.04 -9.18
CA THR A 68 6.35 -0.09 -8.43
C THR A 68 5.85 0.30 -7.03
N THR A 69 6.49 1.29 -6.39
CA THR A 69 6.10 1.74 -5.06
C THR A 69 5.09 2.88 -5.10
N GLN A 70 5.23 3.84 -6.01
CA GLN A 70 4.45 5.08 -5.98
C GLN A 70 3.17 5.04 -6.81
N ILE A 71 3.18 4.41 -7.99
CA ILE A 71 1.99 4.35 -8.85
C ILE A 71 0.78 3.73 -8.14
N PRO A 72 0.90 2.57 -7.46
CA PRO A 72 -0.22 2.00 -6.72
C PRO A 72 -0.72 2.91 -5.60
N GLN A 73 0.18 3.64 -4.92
CA GLN A 73 -0.21 4.61 -3.90
C GLN A 73 -0.90 5.85 -4.48
N PHE A 74 -0.52 6.28 -5.68
CA PHE A 74 -1.21 7.37 -6.37
C PHE A 74 -2.65 6.99 -6.72
N LEU A 75 -2.86 5.75 -7.19
CA LEU A 75 -4.18 5.21 -7.49
C LEU A 75 -5.01 5.05 -6.22
N LEU A 76 -4.42 4.54 -5.14
CA LEU A 76 -5.10 4.42 -3.85
C LEU A 76 -5.52 5.80 -3.33
N GLY A 77 -4.62 6.77 -3.35
CA GLY A 77 -4.91 8.16 -2.95
C GLY A 77 -5.89 8.90 -3.87
N ALA A 78 -6.08 8.44 -5.10
CA ALA A 78 -7.09 8.94 -6.04
C ALA A 78 -8.45 8.25 -5.90
N GLY A 79 -8.59 7.31 -4.95
CA GLY A 79 -9.86 6.67 -4.62
C GLY A 79 -10.16 5.37 -5.37
N TYR A 80 -9.25 4.86 -6.20
CA TYR A 80 -9.49 3.61 -6.95
C TYR A 80 -9.66 2.39 -6.04
N GLY A 81 -9.18 2.44 -4.79
CA GLY A 81 -9.40 1.40 -3.79
C GLY A 81 -10.81 1.34 -3.19
N ALA A 82 -11.70 2.28 -3.54
CA ALA A 82 -13.06 2.33 -2.98
C ALA A 82 -14.03 1.31 -3.62
N SER A 83 -13.86 1.02 -4.91
CA SER A 83 -14.71 0.08 -5.66
C SER A 83 -14.16 -1.34 -5.75
N GLY A 84 -12.94 -1.57 -5.30
CA GLY A 84 -12.25 -2.85 -5.32
C GLY A 84 -10.81 -2.70 -4.89
N ASP A 85 -10.09 -3.80 -4.75
CA ASP A 85 -8.67 -3.76 -4.40
C ASP A 85 -7.82 -3.33 -5.61
N ILE A 86 -6.63 -2.81 -5.35
CA ILE A 86 -5.60 -2.52 -6.36
C ILE A 86 -4.59 -3.68 -6.32
N GLY A 87 -4.55 -4.48 -7.37
CA GLY A 87 -3.62 -5.60 -7.52
C GLY A 87 -2.31 -5.15 -8.17
N VAL A 88 -1.19 -5.58 -7.62
CA VAL A 88 0.15 -5.32 -8.19
C VAL A 88 0.92 -6.61 -8.29
N THR A 89 1.20 -7.06 -9.50
CA THR A 89 1.94 -8.29 -9.70
C THR A 89 3.46 -8.08 -9.72
N GLN A 90 4.16 -9.07 -9.23
CA GLN A 90 5.62 -9.13 -9.24
C GLN A 90 6.08 -10.55 -9.63
N PRO A 91 7.11 -10.70 -10.42
CA PRO A 91 7.55 -12.03 -10.87
C PRO A 91 8.13 -12.89 -9.75
N ARG A 92 8.62 -12.29 -8.66
CA ARG A 92 9.32 -13.01 -7.58
C ARG A 92 8.62 -12.77 -6.24
N ARG A 93 8.47 -13.83 -5.44
CA ARG A 93 7.91 -13.78 -4.09
C ARG A 93 8.59 -12.73 -3.21
N VAL A 94 9.93 -12.74 -3.18
CA VAL A 94 10.70 -11.80 -2.36
C VAL A 94 10.44 -10.35 -2.78
N ALA A 95 10.28 -10.09 -4.09
CA ALA A 95 9.95 -8.76 -4.59
C ALA A 95 8.55 -8.31 -4.10
N ALA A 96 7.51 -9.15 -4.26
CA ALA A 96 6.17 -8.84 -3.79
C ALA A 96 6.15 -8.51 -2.29
N MET A 97 6.79 -9.34 -1.47
CA MET A 97 6.85 -9.16 -0.01
C MET A 97 7.63 -7.91 0.39
N SER A 98 8.81 -7.69 -0.20
CA SER A 98 9.68 -6.55 0.17
C SER A 98 9.07 -5.20 -0.26
N VAL A 99 8.45 -5.15 -1.45
CA VAL A 99 7.79 -3.94 -1.92
C VAL A 99 6.54 -3.64 -1.09
N ALA A 100 5.73 -4.64 -0.74
CA ALA A 100 4.58 -4.44 0.14
C ALA A 100 4.98 -3.88 1.51
N ARG A 101 6.04 -4.44 2.14
CA ARG A 101 6.57 -3.92 3.41
C ARG A 101 7.08 -2.49 3.27
N ARG A 102 7.79 -2.19 2.18
CA ARG A 102 8.29 -0.84 1.90
C ARG A 102 7.14 0.14 1.74
N VAL A 103 6.09 -0.21 1.00
CA VAL A 103 4.92 0.65 0.77
C VAL A 103 4.12 0.85 2.06
N ALA A 104 3.91 -0.21 2.86
CA ALA A 104 3.27 -0.07 4.18
C ALA A 104 4.05 0.92 5.07
N ALA A 105 5.38 0.80 5.15
CA ALA A 105 6.21 1.74 5.89
C ALA A 105 6.14 3.18 5.32
N GLU A 106 6.02 3.35 3.99
CA GLU A 106 5.79 4.65 3.36
C GLU A 106 4.41 5.23 3.66
N MET A 107 3.44 4.40 4.00
CA MET A 107 2.10 4.80 4.43
C MET A 107 2.02 5.05 5.95
N GLY A 108 3.05 4.69 6.70
CA GLY A 108 3.08 4.76 8.16
C GLY A 108 2.26 3.66 8.84
N GLU A 109 2.12 2.52 8.17
CA GLU A 109 1.27 1.41 8.60
C GLU A 109 2.06 0.09 8.67
N GLU A 110 1.52 -0.88 9.40
CA GLU A 110 1.98 -2.27 9.36
C GLU A 110 1.55 -2.96 8.06
N VAL A 111 2.40 -3.89 7.57
CA VAL A 111 2.02 -4.71 6.42
C VAL A 111 0.82 -5.62 6.77
N GLY A 112 -0.21 -5.57 5.92
CA GLY A 112 -1.49 -6.26 6.15
C GLY A 112 -2.62 -5.31 6.56
N GLU A 113 -2.33 -4.03 6.83
CA GLU A 113 -3.35 -2.99 6.95
C GLU A 113 -3.82 -2.54 5.56
N SER A 114 -3.66 -1.28 5.18
CA SER A 114 -4.09 -0.80 3.85
C SER A 114 -3.28 -1.42 2.71
N CYS A 115 -2.02 -1.78 2.96
CA CYS A 115 -1.12 -2.44 2.02
C CYS A 115 -0.69 -3.81 2.54
N GLY A 116 -0.76 -4.84 1.68
CA GLY A 116 -0.36 -6.19 2.02
C GLY A 116 0.19 -6.98 0.84
N TYR A 117 0.50 -8.25 1.08
CA TYR A 117 0.96 -9.16 0.02
C TYR A 117 0.28 -10.53 0.08
N VAL A 118 0.22 -11.18 -1.08
CA VAL A 118 -0.25 -12.56 -1.24
C VAL A 118 0.73 -13.32 -2.12
N VAL A 119 1.41 -14.30 -1.54
CA VAL A 119 2.34 -15.17 -2.26
C VAL A 119 2.09 -16.63 -1.88
N ARG A 120 2.61 -17.58 -2.65
CA ARG A 120 2.39 -18.99 -2.37
C ARG A 120 2.84 -19.35 -0.94
N PHE A 121 1.92 -19.88 -0.13
CA PHE A 121 2.08 -20.31 1.26
C PHE A 121 2.36 -19.20 2.28
N ASP A 122 2.22 -17.93 1.91
CA ASP A 122 2.36 -16.83 2.86
C ASP A 122 1.53 -15.62 2.39
N GLU A 123 0.78 -15.03 3.32
CA GLU A 123 0.02 -13.82 3.05
C GLU A 123 -0.01 -12.91 4.28
N ARG A 124 -0.07 -11.61 4.02
CA ARG A 124 -0.28 -10.57 5.02
C ARG A 124 -1.29 -9.56 4.47
N VAL A 125 -2.55 -9.86 4.69
CA VAL A 125 -3.70 -9.04 4.26
C VAL A 125 -4.79 -9.11 5.33
N SER A 126 -5.64 -8.09 5.36
CA SER A 126 -6.81 -8.02 6.23
C SER A 126 -8.02 -7.50 5.46
N ALA A 127 -9.16 -7.35 6.13
CA ALA A 127 -10.35 -6.72 5.56
C ALA A 127 -10.13 -5.23 5.19
N LYS A 128 -9.12 -4.58 5.76
CA LYS A 128 -8.74 -3.20 5.45
C LYS A 128 -7.85 -3.08 4.22
N THR A 129 -7.20 -4.18 3.78
CA THR A 129 -6.22 -4.17 2.69
C THR A 129 -6.90 -3.81 1.38
N ARG A 130 -6.41 -2.74 0.74
CA ARG A 130 -6.86 -2.24 -0.57
C ARG A 130 -5.76 -2.30 -1.62
N LEU A 131 -4.51 -2.38 -1.21
CA LEU A 131 -3.36 -2.49 -2.09
C LEU A 131 -2.69 -3.85 -1.85
N ARG A 132 -2.74 -4.73 -2.86
CA ARG A 132 -2.26 -6.12 -2.78
C ARG A 132 -1.11 -6.37 -3.72
N TYR A 133 0.07 -6.60 -3.17
CA TYR A 133 1.21 -7.10 -3.93
C TYR A 133 1.18 -8.62 -3.98
N MET A 134 1.32 -9.20 -5.17
CA MET A 134 1.25 -10.64 -5.35
C MET A 134 2.20 -11.12 -6.43
N THR A 135 2.43 -12.41 -6.51
CA THR A 135 3.12 -12.97 -7.67
C THR A 135 2.16 -13.16 -8.85
N ASP A 136 2.70 -13.09 -10.08
CA ASP A 136 1.92 -13.32 -11.31
C ASP A 136 1.14 -14.64 -11.24
N GLY A 137 1.76 -15.68 -10.69
CA GLY A 137 1.12 -16.99 -10.49
C GLY A 137 -0.05 -16.99 -9.50
N MET A 138 -0.05 -16.07 -8.51
CA MET A 138 -1.19 -15.91 -7.60
C MET A 138 -2.36 -15.22 -8.30
N LEU A 139 -2.12 -14.17 -9.09
CA LEU A 139 -3.17 -13.52 -9.87
C LEU A 139 -3.76 -14.50 -10.90
N LEU A 140 -2.91 -15.27 -11.58
CA LEU A 140 -3.38 -16.29 -12.53
C LEU A 140 -4.28 -17.33 -11.84
N ARG A 141 -3.92 -17.78 -10.63
CA ARG A 141 -4.74 -18.70 -9.86
C ARG A 141 -6.09 -18.07 -9.50
N GLU A 142 -6.13 -16.84 -9.05
CA GLU A 142 -7.38 -16.12 -8.77
C GLU A 142 -8.25 -15.98 -10.04
N ALA A 143 -7.64 -15.74 -11.21
CA ALA A 143 -8.34 -15.66 -12.49
C ALA A 143 -8.92 -17.01 -12.95
N LEU A 144 -8.35 -18.14 -12.55
CA LEU A 144 -8.93 -19.46 -12.81
C LEU A 144 -10.19 -19.71 -11.97
N ASP A 145 -10.21 -19.20 -10.73
CA ASP A 145 -11.35 -19.36 -9.82
C ASP A 145 -12.44 -18.28 -10.12
N VAL A 146 -12.03 -17.06 -10.41
CA VAL A 146 -12.90 -15.90 -10.69
C VAL A 146 -12.40 -15.16 -11.95
N PRO A 147 -12.79 -15.60 -13.16
CA PRO A 147 -12.21 -15.11 -14.42
C PRO A 147 -12.29 -13.60 -14.66
N ASN A 148 -13.30 -12.94 -14.14
CA ASN A 148 -13.47 -11.49 -14.26
C ASN A 148 -12.69 -10.69 -13.21
N LEU A 149 -11.95 -11.36 -12.29
CA LEU A 149 -11.16 -10.73 -11.24
C LEU A 149 -11.92 -9.62 -10.48
N SER A 150 -13.21 -9.84 -10.22
CA SER A 150 -14.16 -8.84 -9.70
C SER A 150 -13.77 -8.22 -8.35
N ARG A 151 -12.77 -8.80 -7.68
CA ARG A 151 -12.17 -8.21 -6.48
C ARG A 151 -11.44 -6.90 -6.76
N TYR A 152 -10.86 -6.77 -7.96
CA TYR A 152 -9.95 -5.68 -8.29
C TYR A 152 -10.64 -4.58 -9.08
N SER A 153 -10.38 -3.34 -8.69
CA SER A 153 -10.72 -2.16 -9.48
C SER A 153 -9.61 -1.81 -10.47
N VAL A 154 -8.35 -2.19 -10.12
CA VAL A 154 -7.16 -1.96 -10.95
C VAL A 154 -6.19 -3.14 -10.77
N ILE A 155 -5.54 -3.54 -11.84
CA ILE A 155 -4.43 -4.51 -11.84
C ILE A 155 -3.27 -3.93 -12.64
#